data_f885f4a3f74c391416730f78ab6ee0f7
#
_entry.id   f885f4a3f74c391416730f78ab6ee0f7
#
_cell.length_a   1.000
_cell.length_b   1.000
_cell.length_c   1.000
_cell.angle_alpha   90.00
_cell.angle_beta   90.00
_cell.angle_gamma   90.00
#
_symmetry.space_group_name_H-M   'P 1'
#
loop_
_entity.id
_entity.type
_entity.pdbx_description
1 polymer ?
#
loop_
_entity_poly.entity_id
_entity_poly.type
_entity_poly.pdbx_seq_one_letter_code
_entity_poly.pdbx_strand_id
1 'polypeptide(L)'
;MTRLSRHHSRSLLQLAAGMLAMLLQGCVTQSLVPPAVDQVRFSPLPVQRRTIDEPKVKFLPREDGFEYCARITGIPVTPTSRPMACAFWNVKRKDCTIVTPMNTGYNYLGHELRHCVEGSFHD
;
A
#
# COMPACT_ATOMS: atom_id res chain seq x y z
N MET A 1 6.69 -54.07 -35.97
CA MET A 1 6.22 -52.66 -36.17
C MET A 1 5.66 -52.07 -34.88
N THR A 2 6.46 -51.88 -33.80
CA THR A 2 5.92 -51.35 -32.50
C THR A 2 6.92 -50.51 -31.72
N ARG A 3 7.88 -49.83 -32.37
CA ARG A 3 8.86 -48.98 -31.66
C ARG A 3 8.64 -47.46 -31.78
N LEU A 4 7.78 -46.98 -32.67
CA LEU A 4 7.57 -45.53 -32.87
C LEU A 4 6.61 -44.86 -31.85
N SER A 5 5.74 -45.62 -31.19
CA SER A 5 4.69 -45.05 -30.34
C SER A 5 5.19 -44.54 -28.95
N ARG A 6 6.32 -45.08 -28.46
CA ARG A 6 6.82 -44.70 -27.09
C ARG A 6 7.57 -43.37 -27.03
N HIS A 7 8.13 -42.89 -28.12
CA HIS A 7 8.87 -41.63 -28.13
C HIS A 7 7.96 -40.40 -28.12
N HIS A 8 6.83 -40.45 -28.83
CA HIS A 8 5.88 -39.31 -28.83
C HIS A 8 5.17 -39.10 -27.50
N SER A 9 4.89 -40.18 -26.75
CA SER A 9 4.26 -40.06 -25.43
C SER A 9 5.15 -39.38 -24.38
N ARG A 10 6.48 -39.65 -24.43
CA ARG A 10 7.43 -39.00 -23.50
C ARG A 10 7.64 -37.52 -23.81
N SER A 11 7.65 -37.13 -25.07
CA SER A 11 7.79 -35.73 -25.48
C SER A 11 6.58 -34.89 -25.11
N LEU A 12 5.36 -35.44 -25.24
CA LEU A 12 4.13 -34.76 -24.81
C LEU A 12 4.05 -34.59 -23.29
N LEU A 13 4.50 -35.57 -22.53
CA LEU A 13 4.54 -35.49 -21.06
C LEU A 13 5.54 -34.45 -20.57
N GLN A 14 6.68 -34.33 -21.24
CA GLN A 14 7.71 -33.34 -20.90
C GLN A 14 7.26 -31.91 -21.25
N LEU A 15 6.55 -31.71 -22.36
CA LEU A 15 5.96 -30.43 -22.73
C LEU A 15 4.85 -30.01 -21.78
N ALA A 16 4.00 -30.94 -21.36
CA ALA A 16 2.94 -30.66 -20.36
C ALA A 16 3.49 -30.30 -18.98
N ALA A 17 4.54 -30.99 -18.54
CA ALA A 17 5.22 -30.68 -17.29
C ALA A 17 5.93 -29.30 -17.31
N GLY A 18 6.52 -28.95 -18.45
CA GLY A 18 7.16 -27.65 -18.65
C GLY A 18 6.15 -26.49 -18.64
N MET A 19 4.98 -26.66 -19.27
CA MET A 19 3.91 -25.67 -19.24
C MET A 19 3.31 -25.50 -17.84
N LEU A 20 3.13 -26.58 -17.08
CA LEU A 20 2.62 -26.50 -15.71
C LEU A 20 3.59 -25.79 -14.77
N ALA A 21 4.89 -25.97 -14.96
CA ALA A 21 5.91 -25.27 -14.17
C ALA A 21 5.94 -23.76 -14.43
N MET A 22 5.61 -23.31 -15.66
CA MET A 22 5.53 -21.89 -15.97
C MET A 22 4.28 -21.20 -15.39
N LEU A 23 3.21 -21.94 -15.14
CA LEU A 23 1.99 -21.40 -14.54
C LEU A 23 2.11 -21.16 -13.02
N LEU A 24 3.09 -21.78 -12.35
CA LEU A 24 3.33 -21.65 -10.93
C LEU A 24 4.25 -20.46 -10.56
N GLN A 25 4.86 -19.78 -11.53
CA GLN A 25 5.74 -18.63 -11.27
C GLN A 25 5.00 -17.29 -11.11
N GLY A 26 3.68 -17.29 -11.13
CA GLY A 26 2.85 -16.08 -11.15
C GLY A 26 2.56 -15.44 -9.79
N CYS A 27 3.00 -16.00 -8.68
CA CYS A 27 2.89 -15.35 -7.37
C CYS A 27 4.23 -14.69 -6.99
N VAL A 28 4.56 -13.58 -7.64
CA VAL A 28 5.45 -12.61 -7.04
C VAL A 28 4.68 -12.03 -5.84
N THR A 29 4.85 -12.62 -4.69
CA THR A 29 4.54 -11.95 -3.43
C THR A 29 5.48 -10.74 -3.39
N GLN A 30 5.01 -9.59 -3.84
CA GLN A 30 5.62 -8.34 -3.44
C GLN A 30 5.59 -8.36 -1.93
N SER A 31 6.74 -8.57 -1.33
CA SER A 31 6.95 -8.38 0.09
C SER A 31 6.64 -6.90 0.35
N LEU A 32 5.40 -6.63 0.73
CA LEU A 32 4.98 -5.30 1.17
C LEU A 32 5.58 -5.10 2.57
N VAL A 33 6.91 -4.96 2.60
CA VAL A 33 7.59 -4.50 3.81
C VAL A 33 7.23 -3.02 3.94
N PRO A 34 6.51 -2.64 5.00
CA PRO A 34 6.20 -1.23 5.22
C PRO A 34 7.48 -0.39 5.28
N PRO A 35 7.45 0.88 4.89
CA PRO A 35 8.57 1.79 5.07
C PRO A 35 9.10 1.75 6.51
N ALA A 36 10.39 2.00 6.69
CA ALA A 36 11.02 1.94 8.02
C ALA A 36 10.32 2.86 9.04
N VAL A 37 9.80 4.00 8.59
CA VAL A 37 9.04 4.96 9.40
C VAL A 37 7.74 4.35 9.97
N ASP A 38 7.15 3.40 9.25
CA ASP A 38 5.90 2.72 9.65
C ASP A 38 6.15 1.46 10.50
N GLN A 39 7.41 1.03 10.61
CA GLN A 39 7.80 -0.12 11.44
C GLN A 39 8.17 0.28 12.88
N VAL A 40 8.21 1.56 13.17
CA VAL A 40 8.47 2.07 14.52
C VAL A 40 7.34 1.63 15.45
N ARG A 41 7.72 1.12 16.62
CA ARG A 41 6.72 0.73 17.63
C ARG A 41 5.92 1.94 18.07
N PHE A 42 4.61 1.75 18.14
CA PHE A 42 3.74 2.79 18.69
C PHE A 42 4.17 3.12 20.14
N SER A 43 4.42 4.39 20.36
CA SER A 43 4.61 4.97 21.69
C SER A 43 3.78 6.25 21.73
N PRO A 44 2.83 6.37 22.67
CA PRO A 44 2.01 7.57 22.76
C PRO A 44 2.88 8.81 22.97
N LEU A 45 2.77 9.78 22.06
CA LEU A 45 3.43 11.06 22.27
C LEU A 45 2.82 11.78 23.47
N PRO A 46 3.64 12.39 24.34
CA PRO A 46 3.15 13.32 25.33
C PRO A 46 2.30 14.41 24.69
N VAL A 47 1.22 14.81 25.36
CA VAL A 47 0.24 15.80 24.84
C VAL A 47 0.92 17.06 24.34
N GLN A 48 1.97 17.54 25.04
CA GLN A 48 2.73 18.74 24.70
C GLN A 48 3.51 18.64 23.38
N ARG A 49 3.69 17.42 22.87
CA ARG A 49 4.41 17.17 21.62
C ARG A 49 3.50 16.81 20.45
N ARG A 50 2.19 16.76 20.68
CA ARG A 50 1.22 16.48 19.64
C ARG A 50 0.88 17.74 18.85
N THR A 51 0.75 17.60 17.54
CA THR A 51 0.25 18.68 16.68
C THR A 51 -1.21 18.98 16.98
N ILE A 52 -2.00 17.91 17.16
CA ILE A 52 -3.37 17.99 17.68
C ILE A 52 -3.48 16.98 18.82
N ASP A 53 -3.90 17.44 19.98
CA ASP A 53 -4.02 16.61 21.17
C ASP A 53 -5.02 15.47 20.98
N GLU A 54 -6.26 15.82 20.63
CA GLU A 54 -7.36 14.89 20.38
C GLU A 54 -8.02 15.23 19.03
N PRO A 55 -7.48 14.74 17.90
CA PRO A 55 -8.02 15.08 16.59
C PRO A 55 -9.38 14.44 16.36
N LYS A 56 -10.32 15.21 15.83
CA LYS A 56 -11.56 14.70 15.24
C LYS A 56 -11.24 14.16 13.86
N VAL A 57 -11.07 12.85 13.75
CA VAL A 57 -10.66 12.21 12.50
C VAL A 57 -11.87 11.93 11.62
N LYS A 58 -11.80 12.37 10.37
CA LYS A 58 -12.75 12.04 9.31
C LYS A 58 -12.06 11.19 8.26
N PHE A 59 -12.65 10.06 7.90
CA PHE A 59 -12.20 9.22 6.80
C PHE A 59 -12.99 9.56 5.53
N LEU A 60 -12.28 9.75 4.44
CA LEU A 60 -12.83 10.11 3.13
C LEU A 60 -12.28 9.17 2.06
N PRO A 61 -12.87 7.97 1.89
CA PRO A 61 -12.52 7.11 0.77
C PRO A 61 -13.03 7.72 -0.54
N ARG A 62 -12.19 7.67 -1.59
CA ARG A 62 -12.46 8.26 -2.90
C ARG A 62 -12.04 7.33 -4.02
N GLU A 63 -12.80 7.30 -5.11
CA GLU A 63 -12.41 6.60 -6.34
C GLU A 63 -11.16 7.22 -6.97
N ASP A 64 -11.05 8.56 -6.94
CA ASP A 64 -9.89 9.33 -7.40
C ASP A 64 -8.86 9.60 -6.29
N GLY A 65 -8.76 8.72 -5.27
CA GLY A 65 -7.96 8.96 -4.07
C GLY A 65 -6.48 9.22 -4.36
N PHE A 66 -5.88 8.51 -5.32
CA PHE A 66 -4.48 8.71 -5.70
C PHE A 66 -4.25 10.10 -6.30
N GLU A 67 -5.06 10.48 -7.27
CA GLU A 67 -4.97 11.77 -7.95
C GLU A 67 -5.31 12.92 -7.01
N TYR A 68 -6.28 12.71 -6.13
CA TYR A 68 -6.64 13.69 -5.11
C TYR A 68 -5.46 13.94 -4.16
N CYS A 69 -4.84 12.88 -3.62
CA CYS A 69 -3.69 13.01 -2.75
C CYS A 69 -2.47 13.58 -3.49
N ALA A 70 -2.26 13.22 -4.76
CA ALA A 70 -1.19 13.80 -5.58
C ALA A 70 -1.30 15.33 -5.68
N ARG A 71 -2.52 15.85 -5.85
CA ARG A 71 -2.74 17.31 -5.88
C ARG A 71 -2.46 18.00 -4.55
N ILE A 72 -2.74 17.32 -3.43
CA ILE A 72 -2.51 17.87 -2.09
C ILE A 72 -1.03 17.81 -1.69
N THR A 73 -0.40 16.68 -1.93
CA THR A 73 0.99 16.43 -1.50
C THR A 73 2.03 16.95 -2.49
N GLY A 74 1.63 17.20 -3.74
CA GLY A 74 2.57 17.50 -4.83
C GLY A 74 3.33 16.29 -5.37
N ILE A 75 3.06 15.09 -4.86
CA ILE A 75 3.68 13.84 -5.33
C ILE A 75 2.94 13.36 -6.58
N PRO A 76 3.61 13.26 -7.74
CA PRO A 76 2.94 12.88 -8.98
C PRO A 76 2.52 11.41 -8.97
N VAL A 77 1.41 11.11 -9.63
CA VAL A 77 1.00 9.72 -9.94
C VAL A 77 1.79 9.25 -11.15
N THR A 78 2.58 8.20 -10.97
CA THR A 78 3.35 7.54 -12.02
C THR A 78 3.10 6.02 -11.97
N PRO A 79 3.53 5.24 -12.98
CA PRO A 79 3.42 3.78 -12.92
C PRO A 79 4.14 3.13 -11.73
N THR A 80 5.17 3.78 -11.20
CA THR A 80 6.03 3.24 -10.14
C THR A 80 5.95 4.00 -8.82
N SER A 81 5.26 5.15 -8.78
CA SER A 81 5.14 5.98 -7.58
C SER A 81 3.79 6.70 -7.56
N ARG A 82 3.13 6.66 -6.43
CA ARG A 82 1.89 7.40 -6.18
C ARG A 82 1.66 7.53 -4.68
N PRO A 83 1.02 8.61 -4.22
CA PRO A 83 0.60 8.71 -2.83
C PRO A 83 -0.52 7.69 -2.56
N MET A 84 -0.30 6.78 -1.61
CA MET A 84 -1.26 5.70 -1.31
C MET A 84 -2.43 6.18 -0.45
N ALA A 85 -2.25 7.27 0.26
CA ALA A 85 -3.23 8.00 1.05
C ALA A 85 -2.67 9.41 1.33
N CYS A 86 -3.44 10.26 1.98
CA CYS A 86 -2.94 11.54 2.50
C CYS A 86 -3.82 12.03 3.65
N ALA A 87 -3.22 12.81 4.56
CA ALA A 87 -3.92 13.48 5.63
C ALA A 87 -3.75 15.00 5.52
N PHE A 88 -4.77 15.73 5.90
CA PHE A 88 -4.69 17.17 6.13
C PHE A 88 -5.46 17.55 7.38
N TRP A 89 -4.95 18.52 8.12
CA TRP A 89 -5.46 18.85 9.45
C TRP A 89 -5.57 20.35 9.70
N ASN A 90 -6.41 20.69 10.64
CA ASN A 90 -6.56 22.06 11.13
C ASN A 90 -6.41 22.08 12.65
N VAL A 91 -5.32 22.63 13.12
CA VAL A 91 -4.97 22.67 14.56
C VAL A 91 -6.00 23.44 15.37
N LYS A 92 -6.50 24.58 14.86
CA LYS A 92 -7.47 25.42 15.57
C LYS A 92 -8.80 24.71 15.79
N ARG A 93 -9.28 23.96 14.80
CA ARG A 93 -10.53 23.20 14.88
C ARG A 93 -10.35 21.82 15.47
N LYS A 94 -9.12 21.38 15.64
CA LYS A 94 -8.75 20.01 16.07
C LYS A 94 -9.33 18.95 15.14
N ASP A 95 -9.46 19.23 13.86
CA ASP A 95 -9.95 18.27 12.88
C ASP A 95 -8.83 17.77 11.96
N CYS A 96 -8.96 16.53 11.53
CA CYS A 96 -8.07 15.87 10.59
C CYS A 96 -8.88 15.05 9.61
N THR A 97 -8.59 15.19 8.32
CA THR A 97 -9.22 14.38 7.27
C THR A 97 -8.18 13.46 6.65
N ILE A 98 -8.46 12.18 6.64
CA ILE A 98 -7.65 11.15 5.98
C ILE A 98 -8.36 10.78 4.69
N VAL A 99 -7.68 10.97 3.57
CA VAL A 99 -8.18 10.58 2.25
C VAL A 99 -7.47 9.32 1.80
N THR A 100 -8.25 8.36 1.32
CA THR A 100 -7.73 7.08 0.81
C THR A 100 -8.38 6.74 -0.53
N PRO A 101 -7.73 5.93 -1.37
CA PRO A 101 -8.43 5.17 -2.40
C PRO A 101 -9.48 4.25 -1.78
N MET A 102 -10.40 3.73 -2.59
CA MET A 102 -11.46 2.82 -2.12
C MET A 102 -10.90 1.55 -1.45
N ASN A 103 -9.75 1.07 -1.94
CA ASN A 103 -9.04 -0.09 -1.38
C ASN A 103 -7.71 0.37 -0.77
N THR A 104 -7.67 0.50 0.53
CA THR A 104 -6.47 0.92 1.28
C THR A 104 -6.17 -0.06 2.40
N GLY A 105 -4.89 -0.41 2.56
CA GLY A 105 -4.43 -1.26 3.66
C GLY A 105 -4.31 -0.47 4.97
N TYR A 106 -4.44 -1.17 6.10
CA TYR A 106 -4.35 -0.58 7.43
C TYR A 106 -3.00 0.10 7.73
N ASN A 107 -1.90 -0.35 7.11
CA ASN A 107 -0.60 0.30 7.24
C ASN A 107 -0.62 1.75 6.74
N TYR A 108 -1.22 2.00 5.56
CA TYR A 108 -1.37 3.37 5.03
C TYR A 108 -2.33 4.21 5.88
N LEU A 109 -3.42 3.60 6.32
CA LEU A 109 -4.37 4.27 7.19
C LEU A 109 -3.73 4.65 8.53
N GLY A 110 -2.94 3.77 9.13
CA GLY A 110 -2.18 4.03 10.35
C GLY A 110 -1.13 5.13 10.17
N HIS A 111 -0.45 5.15 9.02
CA HIS A 111 0.48 6.22 8.64
C HIS A 111 -0.20 7.59 8.62
N GLU A 112 -1.35 7.70 7.94
CA GLU A 112 -2.09 8.96 7.86
C GLU A 112 -2.70 9.38 9.20
N LEU A 113 -3.13 8.41 10.02
CA LEU A 113 -3.59 8.70 11.38
C LEU A 113 -2.47 9.29 12.25
N ARG A 114 -1.24 8.84 12.05
CA ARG A 114 -0.08 9.39 12.71
C ARG A 114 0.13 10.87 12.36
N HIS A 115 -0.07 11.27 11.10
CA HIS A 115 -0.06 12.67 10.69
C HIS A 115 -1.09 13.51 11.44
N CYS A 116 -2.27 12.97 11.76
CA CYS A 116 -3.29 13.69 12.52
C CYS A 116 -2.82 14.07 13.94
N VAL A 117 -1.94 13.28 14.53
CA VAL A 117 -1.44 13.47 15.90
C VAL A 117 -0.08 14.17 15.90
N GLU A 118 0.83 13.73 15.05
CA GLU A 118 2.23 14.14 15.05
C GLU A 118 2.56 15.22 14.02
N GLY A 119 1.64 15.52 13.10
CA GLY A 119 1.90 16.44 12.00
C GLY A 119 2.83 15.84 10.95
N SER A 120 3.71 16.66 10.37
CA SER A 120 4.75 16.19 9.46
C SER A 120 5.87 15.51 10.25
N PHE A 121 5.78 14.19 10.41
CA PHE A 121 6.74 13.40 11.19
C PHE A 121 7.85 12.77 10.33
N HIS A 122 7.75 12.93 9.03
CA HIS A 122 8.78 12.57 8.05
C HIS A 122 8.82 13.63 6.94
N ASP A 123 9.95 13.76 6.29
CA ASP A 123 10.18 14.58 5.08
C ASP A 123 10.23 13.69 3.84
#